data_0e6aa61de892e629efe3cff4094aac92
#
_entry.id   0e6aa61de892e629efe3cff4094aac92
#
_cell.length_a   1.000
_cell.length_b   1.000
_cell.length_c   1.000
_cell.angle_alpha   90.00
_cell.angle_beta   90.00
_cell.angle_gamma   90.00
#
_symmetry.space_group_name_H-M   'P 1'
#
loop_
_entity.id
_entity.type
_entity.pdbx_description
1 polymer ?
#
loop_
_entity_poly.entity_id
_entity_poly.type
_entity_poly.pdbx_seq_one_letter_code
_entity_poly.pdbx_strand_id
1 'polypeptide(L)'
;MKHIYVILDKSGSMNKILEATIDGYNEFLNEQKKVYPESKWHLITFHSEVDKCISNTIEDIEGLTMETYKPDGLTCLYDAIGYMYELSSETPGEHICIVITDGHDNASQNYSRQHIQQFISADLCHNTVRMYTETWSW
;
A
#
# COMPACT_ATOMS: atom_id res chain seq x y z
N MET A 1 12.56 0.91 -15.25
CA MET A 1 11.32 0.16 -14.99
C MET A 1 10.52 0.84 -13.91
N LYS A 2 9.23 0.91 -14.07
CA LYS A 2 8.34 1.53 -13.09
C LYS A 2 7.83 0.49 -12.10
N HIS A 3 7.91 0.81 -10.81
CA HIS A 3 7.41 -0.01 -9.72
C HIS A 3 6.25 0.70 -9.04
N ILE A 4 5.15 0.02 -8.84
CA ILE A 4 3.97 0.53 -8.15
C ILE A 4 3.80 -0.28 -6.88
N TYR A 5 3.89 0.39 -5.74
CA TYR A 5 3.70 -0.21 -4.42
C TYR A 5 2.34 0.20 -3.88
N VAL A 6 1.51 -0.77 -3.57
CA VAL A 6 0.21 -0.52 -2.95
C VAL A 6 0.23 -1.13 -1.56
N ILE A 7 0.09 -0.29 -0.55
CA ILE A 7 0.00 -0.70 0.84
C ILE A 7 -1.47 -0.69 1.21
N LEU A 8 -2.03 -1.87 1.42
CA LEU A 8 -3.45 -2.06 1.61
C LEU A 8 -3.75 -2.49 3.05
N ASP A 9 -4.49 -1.66 3.75
CA ASP A 9 -4.95 -1.91 5.11
C ASP A 9 -5.96 -3.07 5.10
N LYS A 10 -5.67 -4.09 5.88
CA LYS A 10 -6.52 -5.27 6.06
C LYS A 10 -6.98 -5.41 7.50
N SER A 11 -6.98 -4.32 8.26
CA SER A 11 -7.48 -4.32 9.63
C SER A 11 -9.00 -4.45 9.69
N GLY A 12 -9.51 -4.84 10.85
CA GLY A 12 -10.95 -5.10 11.04
C GLY A 12 -11.86 -3.92 10.72
N SER A 13 -11.40 -2.69 10.97
CA SER A 13 -12.17 -1.47 10.67
C SER A 13 -12.47 -1.30 9.19
N MET A 14 -11.66 -1.90 8.31
CA MET A 14 -11.89 -1.86 6.86
C MET A 14 -13.17 -2.59 6.42
N ASN A 15 -13.77 -3.42 7.29
CA ASN A 15 -15.05 -4.06 6.98
C ASN A 15 -16.18 -3.05 6.76
N LYS A 16 -16.09 -1.85 7.32
CA LYS A 16 -17.08 -0.79 7.13
C LYS A 16 -17.09 -0.22 5.72
N ILE A 17 -15.98 -0.35 5.01
CA ILE A 17 -15.78 0.19 3.67
C ILE A 17 -15.29 -0.90 2.70
N LEU A 18 -15.67 -2.13 2.95
CA LEU A 18 -15.17 -3.31 2.23
C LEU A 18 -15.38 -3.21 0.71
N GLU A 19 -16.61 -2.98 0.27
CA GLU A 19 -16.93 -2.90 -1.16
C GLU A 19 -16.22 -1.72 -1.83
N ALA A 20 -16.24 -0.55 -1.20
CA ALA A 20 -15.58 0.64 -1.72
C ALA A 20 -14.07 0.42 -1.86
N THR A 21 -13.46 -0.28 -0.92
CA THR A 21 -12.02 -0.59 -0.95
C THR A 21 -11.70 -1.54 -2.10
N ILE A 22 -12.47 -2.60 -2.25
CA ILE A 22 -12.30 -3.58 -3.33
C ILE A 22 -12.47 -2.90 -4.68
N ASP A 23 -13.54 -2.14 -4.85
CA ASP A 23 -13.84 -1.46 -6.11
C ASP A 23 -12.77 -0.42 -6.46
N GLY A 24 -12.36 0.38 -5.47
CA GLY A 24 -11.33 1.40 -5.67
C GLY A 24 -9.97 0.80 -6.02
N TYR A 25 -9.58 -0.26 -5.33
CA TYR A 25 -8.33 -0.97 -5.64
C TYR A 25 -8.36 -1.54 -7.06
N ASN A 26 -9.43 -2.23 -7.42
CA ASN A 26 -9.56 -2.85 -8.73
C ASN A 26 -9.61 -1.82 -9.85
N GLU A 27 -10.30 -0.71 -9.65
CA GLU A 27 -10.33 0.39 -10.61
C GLU A 27 -8.94 0.97 -10.82
N PHE A 28 -8.22 1.23 -9.75
CA PHE A 28 -6.85 1.73 -9.82
C PHE A 28 -5.91 0.75 -10.53
N LEU A 29 -5.98 -0.53 -10.18
CA LEU A 29 -5.20 -1.58 -10.83
C LEU A 29 -5.46 -1.61 -12.34
N ASN A 30 -6.72 -1.60 -12.75
CA ASN A 30 -7.08 -1.64 -14.17
C ASN A 30 -6.63 -0.41 -14.93
N GLU A 31 -6.69 0.76 -14.31
CA GLU A 31 -6.17 2.00 -14.92
C GLU A 31 -4.65 1.93 -15.10
N GLN A 32 -3.92 1.46 -14.10
CA GLN A 32 -2.47 1.35 -14.19
C GLN A 32 -2.03 0.30 -15.21
N LYS A 33 -2.78 -0.77 -15.37
CA LYS A 33 -2.52 -1.76 -16.44
C LYS A 33 -2.58 -1.14 -17.82
N LYS A 34 -3.48 -0.19 -18.03
CA LYS A 34 -3.62 0.51 -19.32
C LYS A 34 -2.50 1.50 -19.57
N VAL A 35 -2.10 2.23 -18.53
CA VAL A 35 -1.10 3.31 -18.65
C VAL A 35 0.31 2.76 -18.59
N TYR A 36 0.57 1.76 -17.73
CA TYR A 36 1.89 1.21 -17.48
C TYR A 36 1.90 -0.32 -17.57
N PRO A 37 1.61 -0.91 -18.74
CA PRO A 37 1.45 -2.36 -18.87
C PRO A 37 2.71 -3.17 -18.57
N GLU A 38 3.87 -2.55 -18.60
CA GLU A 38 5.16 -3.22 -18.32
C GLU A 38 5.66 -2.95 -16.91
N SER A 39 4.90 -2.25 -16.08
CA SER A 39 5.30 -1.96 -14.71
C SER A 39 5.28 -3.20 -13.83
N LYS A 40 5.97 -3.10 -12.68
CA LYS A 40 5.92 -4.13 -11.66
C LYS A 40 5.04 -3.65 -10.52
N TRP A 41 4.14 -4.52 -10.09
CA TRP A 41 3.16 -4.25 -9.04
C TRP A 41 3.57 -4.99 -7.77
N HIS A 42 3.56 -4.27 -6.66
CA HIS A 42 3.85 -4.82 -5.34
C HIS A 42 2.68 -4.51 -4.42
N LEU A 43 1.96 -5.54 -4.03
CA LEU A 43 0.85 -5.42 -3.09
C LEU A 43 1.33 -5.84 -1.71
N ILE A 44 1.29 -4.93 -0.75
CA ILE A 44 1.64 -5.17 0.63
C ILE A 44 0.38 -5.04 1.47
N THR A 45 -0.07 -6.12 2.06
CA THR A 45 -1.23 -6.11 2.96
C THR A 45 -0.77 -6.17 4.41
N PHE A 46 -1.52 -5.52 5.29
CA PHE A 46 -1.19 -5.48 6.70
C PHE A 46 -2.44 -5.42 7.57
N HIS A 47 -2.33 -5.94 8.79
CA HIS A 47 -3.30 -5.82 9.87
C HIS A 47 -2.55 -5.60 11.18
N SER A 48 -2.55 -6.54 12.13
CA SER A 48 -1.73 -6.45 13.34
C SER A 48 -0.23 -6.54 13.06
N GLU A 49 0.11 -7.16 11.92
CA GLU A 49 1.47 -7.25 11.39
C GLU A 49 1.43 -7.15 9.86
N VAL A 50 2.58 -6.96 9.23
CA VAL A 50 2.68 -7.04 7.78
C VAL A 50 2.40 -8.47 7.36
N ASP A 51 1.35 -8.67 6.56
CA ASP A 51 0.78 -9.98 6.26
C ASP A 51 1.40 -10.62 5.02
N LYS A 52 1.34 -9.91 3.90
CA LYS A 52 1.81 -10.42 2.61
C LYS A 52 2.48 -9.32 1.79
N CYS A 53 3.41 -9.75 0.94
CA CYS A 53 3.91 -8.95 -0.17
C CYS A 53 3.83 -9.80 -1.43
N ILE A 54 3.01 -9.38 -2.38
CA ILE A 54 2.84 -10.03 -3.67
C ILE A 54 3.46 -9.13 -4.73
N SER A 55 4.48 -9.63 -5.43
CA SER A 55 5.18 -8.86 -6.47
C SER A 55 5.12 -9.61 -7.78
N ASN A 56 4.67 -8.93 -8.85
CA ASN A 56 4.65 -9.50 -10.18
C ASN A 56 4.53 -8.38 -11.22
N THR A 57 4.70 -8.73 -12.49
CA THR A 57 4.35 -7.84 -13.60
C THR A 57 2.86 -7.50 -13.49
N ILE A 58 2.52 -6.23 -13.70
CA ILE A 58 1.15 -5.74 -13.47
C ILE A 58 0.11 -6.53 -14.27
N GLU A 59 0.46 -6.99 -15.46
CA GLU A 59 -0.45 -7.78 -16.30
C GLU A 59 -0.92 -9.08 -15.64
N ASP A 60 -0.09 -9.64 -14.76
CA ASP A 60 -0.36 -10.91 -14.09
C ASP A 60 -1.03 -10.72 -12.72
N ILE A 61 -1.30 -9.49 -12.32
CA ILE A 61 -1.95 -9.20 -11.03
C ILE A 61 -3.45 -9.32 -11.18
N GLU A 62 -4.05 -10.14 -10.32
CA GLU A 62 -5.49 -10.31 -10.23
C GLU A 62 -6.11 -9.25 -9.31
N GLY A 63 -7.36 -8.89 -9.57
CA GLY A 63 -8.12 -7.99 -8.71
C GLY A 63 -8.46 -8.61 -7.36
N LEU A 64 -8.89 -7.78 -6.43
CA LEU A 64 -9.40 -8.22 -5.14
C LEU A 64 -10.84 -8.69 -5.24
N THR A 65 -11.19 -9.67 -4.38
CA THR A 65 -12.56 -10.13 -4.17
C THR A 65 -12.85 -10.21 -2.68
N MET A 66 -14.10 -10.39 -2.31
CA MET A 66 -14.48 -10.61 -0.91
C MET A 66 -13.90 -11.91 -0.33
N GLU A 67 -13.49 -12.84 -1.19
CA GLU A 67 -12.85 -14.08 -0.78
C GLU A 67 -11.37 -13.92 -0.52
N THR A 68 -10.70 -13.04 -1.25
CA THR A 68 -9.25 -12.80 -1.14
C THR A 68 -8.89 -11.67 -0.20
N TYR A 69 -9.82 -10.74 0.07
CA TYR A 69 -9.62 -9.60 0.95
C TYR A 69 -10.60 -9.70 2.13
N LYS A 70 -10.10 -10.18 3.26
CA LYS A 70 -10.89 -10.40 4.49
C LYS A 70 -10.28 -9.61 5.64
N PRO A 71 -10.75 -8.38 5.89
CA PRO A 71 -10.19 -7.55 6.96
C PRO A 71 -10.42 -8.14 8.34
N ASP A 72 -9.37 -8.09 9.18
CA ASP A 72 -9.38 -8.53 10.57
C ASP A 72 -8.17 -7.92 11.30
N GLY A 73 -8.25 -7.82 12.64
CA GLY A 73 -7.15 -7.43 13.49
C GLY A 73 -6.93 -5.93 13.62
N LEU A 74 -5.78 -5.59 14.14
CA LEU A 74 -5.33 -4.21 14.40
C LEU A 74 -4.66 -3.60 13.18
N THR A 75 -4.02 -2.43 13.35
CA THR A 75 -3.46 -1.66 12.23
C THR A 75 -2.00 -1.30 12.52
N CYS A 76 -1.06 -1.92 11.80
CA CYS A 76 0.36 -1.58 11.88
C CYS A 76 0.80 -0.76 10.65
N LEU A 77 0.15 0.38 10.42
CA LEU A 77 0.35 1.22 9.26
C LEU A 77 1.81 1.65 9.08
N TYR A 78 2.46 2.12 10.14
CA TYR A 78 3.84 2.60 10.05
C TYR A 78 4.81 1.48 9.71
N ASP A 79 4.63 0.31 10.28
CA ASP A 79 5.47 -0.85 9.97
C ASP A 79 5.32 -1.27 8.50
N ALA A 80 4.10 -1.20 7.96
CA ALA A 80 3.85 -1.52 6.56
C ALA A 80 4.53 -0.52 5.61
N ILE A 81 4.43 0.78 5.92
CA ILE A 81 5.09 1.81 5.13
C ILE A 81 6.62 1.67 5.21
N GLY A 82 7.14 1.42 6.42
CA GLY A 82 8.58 1.18 6.61
C GLY A 82 9.08 -0.03 5.83
N TYR A 83 8.32 -1.11 5.83
CA TYR A 83 8.63 -2.30 5.03
C TYR A 83 8.70 -1.98 3.53
N MET A 84 7.72 -1.24 3.02
CA MET A 84 7.72 -0.78 1.63
C MET A 84 8.94 0.08 1.33
N TYR A 85 9.27 0.99 2.23
CA TYR A 85 10.43 1.85 2.06
C TYR A 85 11.72 1.05 1.94
N GLU A 86 11.91 0.03 2.77
CA GLU A 86 13.07 -0.86 2.68
C GLU A 86 13.13 -1.60 1.34
N LEU A 87 11.99 -2.13 0.88
CA LEU A 87 11.91 -2.79 -0.42
C LEU A 87 12.28 -1.84 -1.56
N SER A 88 11.72 -0.64 -1.55
CA SER A 88 11.93 0.31 -2.63
C SER A 88 13.35 0.84 -2.66
N SER A 89 14.01 0.97 -1.51
CA SER A 89 15.38 1.46 -1.44
C SER A 89 16.39 0.50 -2.07
N GLU A 90 16.07 -0.78 -2.14
CA GLU A 90 16.90 -1.80 -2.76
C GLU A 90 16.58 -2.03 -4.24
N THR A 91 15.54 -1.38 -4.75
CA THR A 91 15.04 -1.60 -6.11
C THR A 91 15.29 -0.37 -6.98
N PRO A 92 16.08 -0.46 -8.04
CA PRO A 92 16.29 0.68 -8.93
C PRO A 92 15.07 0.94 -9.81
N GLY A 93 14.90 2.19 -10.25
CA GLY A 93 13.82 2.61 -11.14
C GLY A 93 12.92 3.67 -10.53
N GLU A 94 11.81 3.96 -11.19
CA GLU A 94 10.80 4.88 -10.70
C GLU A 94 9.83 4.17 -9.77
N HIS A 95 9.48 4.81 -8.67
CA HIS A 95 8.59 4.23 -7.66
C HIS A 95 7.37 5.13 -7.45
N ILE A 96 6.20 4.51 -7.47
CA ILE A 96 4.94 5.13 -7.04
C ILE A 96 4.43 4.33 -5.85
N CYS A 97 4.12 5.01 -4.76
CA CYS A 97 3.56 4.39 -3.57
C CYS A 97 2.17 4.90 -3.28
N ILE A 98 1.24 3.99 -3.03
CA ILE A 98 -0.12 4.31 -2.68
C ILE A 98 -0.48 3.57 -1.40
N VAL A 99 -1.07 4.30 -0.46
CA VAL A 99 -1.52 3.73 0.81
C VAL A 99 -3.04 3.82 0.87
N ILE A 100 -3.69 2.68 1.04
CA ILE A 100 -5.14 2.59 1.18
C ILE A 100 -5.44 2.14 2.62
N THR A 101 -5.98 3.04 3.42
CA THR A 101 -6.22 2.80 4.85
C THR A 101 -7.38 3.69 5.35
N ASP A 102 -8.03 3.27 6.43
CA ASP A 102 -9.02 4.10 7.13
C ASP A 102 -8.41 4.90 8.30
N GLY A 103 -7.08 4.79 8.49
CA GLY A 103 -6.41 5.85 9.16
C GLY A 103 -5.49 5.68 10.32
N HIS A 104 -5.68 4.83 11.29
CA HIS A 104 -4.93 4.95 12.53
C HIS A 104 -4.04 3.76 12.84
N ASP A 105 -2.75 4.04 13.06
CA ASP A 105 -1.82 3.04 13.58
C ASP A 105 -2.08 2.77 15.05
N ASN A 106 -2.17 1.49 15.41
CA ASN A 106 -2.30 1.06 16.80
C ASN A 106 -1.52 -0.21 17.12
N ALA A 107 -0.69 -0.69 16.19
CA ALA A 107 0.02 -1.95 16.36
C ALA A 107 1.47 -1.93 15.89
N SER A 108 1.98 -0.83 15.32
CA SER A 108 3.36 -0.77 14.84
C SER A 108 4.35 -0.86 15.99
N GLN A 109 5.42 -1.63 15.78
CA GLN A 109 6.47 -1.88 16.75
C GLN A 109 7.84 -1.39 16.31
N ASN A 110 8.09 -1.33 15.01
CA ASN A 110 9.40 -1.05 14.44
C ASN A 110 9.55 0.38 13.91
N TYR A 111 8.44 0.99 13.51
CA TYR A 111 8.43 2.33 12.93
C TYR A 111 7.39 3.21 13.61
N SER A 112 7.72 4.49 13.74
CA SER A 112 6.81 5.52 14.26
C SER A 112 6.39 6.47 13.14
N ARG A 113 5.38 7.30 13.41
CA ARG A 113 4.96 8.37 12.50
C ARG A 113 6.13 9.27 12.08
N GLN A 114 7.02 9.56 13.03
CA GLN A 114 8.18 10.40 12.78
C GLN A 114 9.14 9.77 11.76
N HIS A 115 9.39 8.45 11.86
CA HIS A 115 10.19 7.74 10.88
C HIS A 115 9.58 7.85 9.47
N ILE A 116 8.27 7.67 9.37
CA ILE A 116 7.58 7.72 8.08
C ILE A 116 7.62 9.12 7.48
N GLN A 117 7.46 10.15 8.29
CA GLN A 117 7.58 11.54 7.82
C GLN A 117 8.98 11.81 7.27
N GLN A 118 10.02 11.29 7.90
CA GLN A 118 11.40 11.42 7.43
C GLN A 118 11.60 10.70 6.09
N PHE A 119 11.06 9.49 5.93
CA PHE A 119 11.16 8.74 4.69
C PHE A 119 10.49 9.49 3.54
N ILE A 120 9.28 9.99 3.74
CA ILE A 120 8.54 10.73 2.73
C ILE A 120 9.29 12.00 2.33
N SER A 121 9.83 12.74 3.28
CA SER A 121 10.59 13.96 3.02
C SER A 121 11.86 13.69 2.23
N ALA A 122 12.55 12.60 2.52
CA ALA A 122 13.77 12.21 1.82
C ALA A 122 13.51 11.80 0.37
N ASP A 123 12.36 11.17 0.11
CA ASP A 123 12.04 10.58 -1.20
C ASP A 123 11.23 11.51 -2.12
N LEU A 124 10.79 12.67 -1.63
CA LEU A 124 9.99 13.61 -2.44
C LEU A 124 10.65 14.02 -3.76
N CYS A 125 11.97 13.93 -3.85
CA CYS A 125 12.72 14.28 -5.06
C CYS A 125 12.81 13.13 -6.07
N HIS A 126 12.55 11.89 -5.66
CA HIS A 126 12.80 10.70 -6.46
C HIS A 126 11.58 9.80 -6.64
N ASN A 127 10.64 9.85 -5.72
CA ASN A 127 9.49 8.96 -5.70
C ASN A 127 8.21 9.72 -5.43
N THR A 128 7.11 9.24 -5.96
CA THR A 128 5.77 9.78 -5.69
C THR A 128 5.09 8.89 -4.66
N VAL A 129 4.81 9.46 -3.50
CA VAL A 129 4.03 8.79 -2.45
C VAL A 129 2.67 9.48 -2.36
N ARG A 130 1.60 8.71 -2.52
CA ARG A 130 0.23 9.20 -2.41
C ARG A 130 -0.53 8.40 -1.37
N MET A 131 -1.33 9.09 -0.58
CA MET A 131 -2.18 8.45 0.42
C MET A 131 -3.64 8.70 0.09
N TYR A 132 -4.40 7.63 0.09
CA TYR A 132 -5.85 7.67 -0.09
C TYR A 132 -6.50 7.22 1.21
N THR A 133 -6.91 8.17 2.02
CA THR A 133 -7.63 7.95 3.26
C THR A 133 -8.54 9.13 3.53
N GLU A 134 -9.71 8.87 4.10
CA GLU A 134 -10.65 9.93 4.44
C GLU A 134 -10.24 10.73 5.67
N THR A 135 -9.37 10.19 6.50
CA THR A 135 -9.05 10.75 7.83
C THR A 135 -7.59 11.15 8.02
N TRP A 136 -6.75 10.94 7.03
CA TRP A 136 -5.31 11.15 7.16
C TRP A 136 -4.80 12.32 6.36
N SER A 137 -4.12 13.23 7.04
CA SER A 137 -3.29 14.26 6.40
C SER A 137 -1.88 14.17 6.98
N TRP A 138 -0.93 14.31 6.13
CA TRP A 138 0.47 14.41 6.52
C TRP A 138 0.81 15.83 6.94
#